data_e196a67081703c64e5bed0b64a5c1210
#
_entry.id   e196a67081703c64e5bed0b64a5c1210
#
_cell.length_a   1.000
_cell.length_b   1.000
_cell.length_c   1.000
_cell.angle_alpha   90.00
_cell.angle_beta   90.00
_cell.angle_gamma   90.00
#
_symmetry.space_group_name_H-M   'P 1'
#
loop_
_entity.id
_entity.type
_entity.pdbx_description
1 polymer ?
#
loop_
_entity_poly.entity_id
_entity_poly.type
_entity_poly.pdbx_seq_one_letter_code
_entity_poly.pdbx_strand_id
1 'polypeptide(L)'
;MKKVLMIVGSLRRNSFNHQLAKRVEAMLFGKVEVSYLQYGDLPFLNQDMEFPAPESVARVRQAAQEADGIWIFSPEYNYQIPGVLKNLLDWLSRPLAPNDWERGSAVKGKPVTISGVAGRSGAAGVRKHLSALLEVMSMKLIGGQGSGVSLDADAFQSGVLDLSEENLAAIQAQAQEILEAI
;
A
#
# COMPACT_ATOMS: atom_id res chain seq x y z
N MET A 1 -11.26 -12.48 13.12
CA MET A 1 -11.26 -12.32 11.65
C MET A 1 -9.88 -11.79 11.27
N LYS A 2 -9.31 -12.25 10.15
CA LYS A 2 -8.04 -11.73 9.64
C LYS A 2 -8.18 -10.27 9.25
N LYS A 3 -7.09 -9.48 9.33
CA LYS A 3 -7.09 -8.04 9.10
C LYS A 3 -6.23 -7.67 7.89
N VAL A 4 -6.79 -6.92 6.95
CA VAL A 4 -6.05 -6.34 5.83
C VAL A 4 -5.97 -4.82 6.01
N LEU A 5 -4.74 -4.30 6.07
CA LEU A 5 -4.47 -2.88 6.14
C LEU A 5 -4.30 -2.32 4.73
N MET A 6 -5.17 -1.40 4.33
CA MET A 6 -5.07 -0.69 3.06
C MET A 6 -4.26 0.58 3.21
N ILE A 7 -3.25 0.75 2.36
CA ILE A 7 -2.39 1.92 2.29
C ILE A 7 -2.60 2.59 0.93
N VAL A 8 -3.17 3.78 0.91
CA VAL A 8 -3.41 4.54 -0.32
C VAL A 8 -2.33 5.60 -0.47
N GLY A 9 -1.49 5.50 -1.51
CA GLY A 9 -0.33 6.36 -1.76
C GLY A 9 -0.66 7.79 -2.20
N SER A 10 -1.91 8.24 -2.05
CA SER A 10 -2.37 9.57 -2.40
C SER A 10 -3.20 10.17 -1.27
N LEU A 11 -2.87 11.39 -0.86
CA LEU A 11 -3.66 12.14 0.13
C LEU A 11 -4.85 12.88 -0.49
N ARG A 12 -5.03 12.83 -1.82
CA ARG A 12 -6.18 13.43 -2.49
C ARG A 12 -7.46 12.67 -2.13
N ARG A 13 -8.48 13.36 -1.59
CA ARG A 13 -9.75 12.75 -1.11
C ARG A 13 -10.43 11.86 -2.15
N ASN A 14 -10.50 12.30 -3.39
CA ASN A 14 -11.11 11.54 -4.49
C ASN A 14 -10.04 11.02 -5.47
N SER A 15 -8.98 10.40 -4.94
CA SER A 15 -7.98 9.77 -5.79
C SER A 15 -8.51 8.49 -6.43
N PHE A 16 -8.12 8.20 -7.66
CA PHE A 16 -8.49 6.95 -8.33
C PHE A 16 -7.97 5.72 -7.56
N ASN A 17 -6.84 5.83 -6.90
CA ASN A 17 -6.31 4.76 -6.06
C ASN A 17 -7.16 4.54 -4.81
N HIS A 18 -7.78 5.58 -4.25
CA HIS A 18 -8.76 5.42 -3.18
C HIS A 18 -10.05 4.75 -3.69
N GLN A 19 -10.53 5.14 -4.90
CA GLN A 19 -11.68 4.50 -5.52
C GLN A 19 -11.42 3.01 -5.79
N LEU A 20 -10.22 2.65 -6.27
CA LEU A 20 -9.81 1.26 -6.44
C LEU A 20 -9.80 0.50 -5.10
N ALA A 21 -9.23 1.09 -4.06
CA ALA A 21 -9.22 0.50 -2.72
C ALA A 21 -10.64 0.22 -2.20
N LYS A 22 -11.60 1.14 -2.44
CA LYS A 22 -13.02 0.93 -2.10
C LYS A 22 -13.67 -0.22 -2.88
N ARG A 23 -13.30 -0.42 -4.14
CA ARG A 23 -13.78 -1.58 -4.92
C ARG A 23 -13.24 -2.88 -4.34
N VAL A 24 -11.96 -2.91 -3.96
CA VAL A 24 -11.33 -4.07 -3.32
C VAL A 24 -11.95 -4.34 -1.94
N GLU A 25 -12.19 -3.32 -1.12
CA GLU A 25 -12.88 -3.46 0.17
C GLU A 25 -14.22 -4.17 0.00
N ALA A 26 -15.01 -3.79 -1.01
CA ALA A 26 -16.28 -4.47 -1.30
C ALA A 26 -16.10 -5.94 -1.69
N MET A 27 -15.02 -6.30 -2.41
CA MET A 27 -14.71 -7.71 -2.76
C MET A 27 -14.27 -8.54 -1.56
N LEU A 28 -13.68 -7.89 -0.56
CA LEU A 28 -13.21 -8.51 0.69
C LEU A 28 -14.26 -8.55 1.79
N PHE A 29 -15.43 -7.91 1.57
CA PHE A 29 -16.50 -7.82 2.56
C PHE A 29 -16.93 -9.21 3.07
N GLY A 30 -17.06 -9.35 4.38
CA GLY A 30 -17.42 -10.61 5.04
C GLY A 30 -16.32 -11.68 5.11
N LYS A 31 -15.17 -11.46 4.45
CA LYS A 31 -14.03 -12.41 4.45
C LYS A 31 -12.95 -11.99 5.43
N VAL A 32 -12.64 -10.70 5.50
CA VAL A 32 -11.63 -10.11 6.39
C VAL A 32 -12.13 -8.77 6.94
N GLU A 33 -11.49 -8.30 8.00
CA GLU A 33 -11.61 -6.93 8.49
C GLU A 33 -10.69 -6.03 7.65
N VAL A 34 -11.22 -4.97 7.08
CA VAL A 34 -10.46 -3.99 6.30
C VAL A 34 -10.32 -2.68 7.07
N SER A 35 -9.12 -2.14 7.12
CA SER A 35 -8.84 -0.82 7.69
C SER A 35 -7.97 0.01 6.75
N TYR A 36 -8.04 1.34 6.86
CA TYR A 36 -7.25 2.29 6.07
C TYR A 36 -6.23 2.99 6.94
N LEU A 37 -4.96 2.94 6.54
CA LEU A 37 -3.90 3.63 7.27
C LEU A 37 -3.98 5.14 7.05
N GLN A 38 -4.11 5.88 8.16
CA GLN A 38 -4.00 7.34 8.16
C GLN A 38 -2.55 7.71 8.49
N TYR A 39 -1.87 8.43 7.60
CA TYR A 39 -0.43 8.72 7.73
C TYR A 39 0.00 10.09 7.17
N GLY A 40 -0.96 10.93 6.81
CA GLY A 40 -0.68 12.26 6.25
C GLY A 40 -0.03 13.24 7.24
N ASP A 41 0.03 12.90 8.52
CA ASP A 41 0.62 13.67 9.61
C ASP A 41 2.02 13.18 10.03
N LEU A 42 2.58 12.21 9.30
CA LEU A 42 3.94 11.74 9.59
C LEU A 42 4.98 12.84 9.31
N PRO A 43 5.91 13.10 10.24
CA PRO A 43 7.08 13.89 9.92
C PRO A 43 7.93 13.20 8.86
N PHE A 44 8.77 13.94 8.14
CA PHE A 44 9.80 13.31 7.32
C PHE A 44 10.73 12.46 8.19
N LEU A 45 11.14 11.29 7.66
CA LEU A 45 12.07 10.43 8.37
C LEU A 45 13.31 11.21 8.77
N ASN A 46 13.57 11.20 10.06
CA ASN A 46 14.78 11.73 10.66
C ASN A 46 15.21 10.77 11.78
N GLN A 47 16.42 10.23 11.67
CA GLN A 47 16.97 9.26 12.63
C GLN A 47 17.19 9.86 14.02
N ASP A 48 17.36 11.18 14.14
CA ASP A 48 17.49 11.86 15.43
C ASP A 48 16.19 11.78 16.28
N MET A 49 15.05 11.50 15.64
CA MET A 49 13.75 11.37 16.30
C MET A 49 13.23 9.91 16.22
N GLU A 50 14.10 8.95 15.95
CA GLU A 50 13.65 7.56 15.78
C GLU A 50 13.30 6.90 17.11
N PHE A 51 13.99 7.27 18.21
CA PHE A 51 13.78 6.72 19.54
C PHE A 51 13.88 7.80 20.63
N PRO A 52 12.78 8.13 21.35
CA PRO A 52 11.42 7.58 21.14
C PRO A 52 10.79 8.07 19.84
N ALA A 53 10.07 7.18 19.18
CA ALA A 53 9.41 7.54 17.93
C ALA A 53 8.26 8.54 18.18
N PRO A 54 8.00 9.50 17.26
CA PRO A 54 6.80 10.34 17.31
C PRO A 54 5.51 9.50 17.42
N GLU A 55 4.50 10.05 18.07
CA GLU A 55 3.21 9.34 18.27
C GLU A 55 2.58 8.88 16.95
N SER A 56 2.62 9.73 15.91
CA SER A 56 2.13 9.37 14.57
C SER A 56 2.89 8.18 13.97
N VAL A 57 4.20 8.08 14.20
CA VAL A 57 5.03 6.96 13.76
C VAL A 57 4.72 5.70 14.57
N ALA A 58 4.56 5.82 15.89
CA ALA A 58 4.17 4.69 16.75
C ALA A 58 2.82 4.11 16.31
N ARG A 59 1.84 4.98 16.01
CA ARG A 59 0.51 4.60 15.53
C ARG A 59 0.56 3.81 14.21
N VAL A 60 1.30 4.28 13.21
CA VAL A 60 1.39 3.57 11.93
C VAL A 60 2.15 2.25 12.04
N ARG A 61 3.19 2.18 12.89
CA ARG A 61 3.90 0.92 13.20
C ARG A 61 2.97 -0.08 13.86
N GLN A 62 2.18 0.34 14.85
CA GLN A 62 1.20 -0.50 15.51
C GLN A 62 0.15 -1.04 14.53
N ALA A 63 -0.44 -0.18 13.70
CA ALA A 63 -1.42 -0.60 12.69
C ALA A 63 -0.83 -1.65 11.72
N ALA A 64 0.42 -1.48 11.30
CA ALA A 64 1.11 -2.44 10.45
C ALA A 64 1.38 -3.77 11.18
N GLN A 65 1.72 -3.73 12.46
CA GLN A 65 1.94 -4.95 13.27
C GLN A 65 0.65 -5.75 13.48
N GLU A 66 -0.48 -5.08 13.71
CA GLU A 66 -1.79 -5.70 13.95
C GLU A 66 -2.43 -6.29 12.69
N ALA A 67 -2.01 -5.85 11.51
CA ALA A 67 -2.50 -6.39 10.24
C ALA A 67 -1.93 -7.78 9.96
N ASP A 68 -2.74 -8.68 9.40
CA ASP A 68 -2.28 -9.98 8.88
C ASP A 68 -1.72 -9.83 7.46
N GLY A 69 -2.22 -8.88 6.68
CA GLY A 69 -1.73 -8.53 5.35
C GLY A 69 -1.87 -7.05 5.04
N ILE A 70 -1.12 -6.58 4.05
CA ILE A 70 -1.11 -5.18 3.62
C ILE A 70 -1.42 -5.11 2.13
N TRP A 71 -2.29 -4.17 1.72
CA TRP A 71 -2.52 -3.85 0.32
C TRP A 71 -2.20 -2.40 0.03
N ILE A 72 -1.22 -2.17 -0.84
CA ILE A 72 -0.78 -0.82 -1.22
C ILE A 72 -1.42 -0.43 -2.55
N PHE A 73 -2.10 0.72 -2.57
CA PHE A 73 -2.69 1.33 -3.77
C PHE A 73 -1.93 2.61 -4.10
N SER A 74 -1.14 2.61 -5.18
CA SER A 74 -0.25 3.73 -5.46
C SER A 74 -0.54 4.41 -6.80
N PRO A 75 -0.68 5.74 -6.83
CA PRO A 75 -0.50 6.49 -8.06
C PRO A 75 0.97 6.47 -8.46
N GLU A 76 1.24 6.87 -9.69
CA GLU A 76 2.59 7.04 -10.20
C GLU A 76 2.88 8.52 -10.39
N TYR A 77 3.87 9.07 -9.70
CA TYR A 77 4.31 10.44 -9.85
C TYR A 77 5.72 10.45 -10.43
N ASN A 78 5.86 10.98 -11.66
CA ASN A 78 7.14 10.99 -12.37
C ASN A 78 7.80 9.59 -12.47
N TYR A 79 6.98 8.57 -12.72
CA TYR A 79 7.40 7.14 -12.77
C TYR A 79 7.94 6.57 -11.45
N GLN A 80 7.69 7.26 -10.32
CA GLN A 80 8.23 6.93 -9.01
C GLN A 80 7.16 6.78 -7.94
N ILE A 81 7.59 6.27 -6.78
CA ILE A 81 6.79 6.16 -5.56
C ILE A 81 6.45 7.59 -5.07
N PRO A 82 5.19 7.90 -4.80
CA PRO A 82 4.81 9.19 -4.21
C PRO A 82 5.59 9.49 -2.93
N GLY A 83 6.06 10.74 -2.77
CA GLY A 83 6.89 11.13 -1.63
C GLY A 83 6.26 10.82 -0.27
N VAL A 84 4.94 11.00 -0.13
CA VAL A 84 4.21 10.67 1.12
C VAL A 84 4.23 9.16 1.41
N LEU A 85 4.08 8.32 0.39
CA LEU A 85 4.14 6.86 0.53
C LEU A 85 5.57 6.41 0.81
N LYS A 86 6.56 6.99 0.11
CA LYS A 86 7.98 6.68 0.36
C LYS A 86 8.37 7.00 1.78
N ASN A 87 7.98 8.17 2.31
CA ASN A 87 8.23 8.55 3.71
C ASN A 87 7.59 7.57 4.71
N LEU A 88 6.35 7.15 4.48
CA LEU A 88 5.71 6.11 5.30
C LEU A 88 6.52 4.80 5.28
N LEU A 89 6.93 4.33 4.09
CA LEU A 89 7.69 3.08 3.95
C LEU A 89 9.07 3.20 4.59
N ASP A 90 9.71 4.36 4.54
CA ASP A 90 10.97 4.62 5.24
C ASP A 90 10.79 4.48 6.76
N TRP A 91 9.74 5.07 7.35
CA TRP A 91 9.43 4.88 8.77
C TRP A 91 9.11 3.43 9.14
N LEU A 92 8.36 2.72 8.28
CA LEU A 92 7.98 1.32 8.50
C LEU A 92 9.13 0.35 8.32
N SER A 93 10.19 0.72 7.59
CA SER A 93 11.39 -0.12 7.39
C SER A 93 12.33 -0.14 8.60
N ARG A 94 12.17 0.80 9.53
CA ARG A 94 13.08 0.94 10.68
C ARG A 94 12.80 -0.10 11.75
N PRO A 95 13.83 -0.54 12.52
CA PRO A 95 13.65 -1.46 13.63
C PRO A 95 12.73 -0.88 14.70
N LEU A 96 12.10 -1.75 15.49
CA LEU A 96 11.16 -1.35 16.55
C LEU A 96 11.85 -0.89 17.84
N ALA A 97 13.12 -1.22 18.00
CA ALA A 97 13.96 -0.78 19.13
C ALA A 97 15.36 -0.44 18.62
N PRO A 98 16.15 0.37 19.39
CA PRO A 98 17.51 0.73 19.00
C PRO A 98 18.38 -0.50 18.76
N ASN A 99 19.00 -0.56 17.58
CA ASN A 99 19.92 -1.64 17.17
C ASN A 99 19.29 -3.06 17.12
N ASP A 100 17.98 -3.19 17.21
CA ASP A 100 17.27 -4.49 17.17
C ASP A 100 16.92 -4.88 15.73
N TRP A 101 17.92 -5.12 14.92
CA TRP A 101 17.77 -5.55 13.53
C TRP A 101 17.31 -7.01 13.40
N GLU A 102 17.55 -7.83 14.42
CA GLU A 102 17.11 -9.21 14.44
C GLU A 102 15.58 -9.31 14.51
N ARG A 103 14.97 -8.59 15.44
CA ARG A 103 13.49 -8.45 15.52
C ARG A 103 12.95 -7.78 14.27
N GLY A 104 13.69 -6.78 13.75
CA GLY A 104 13.37 -6.08 12.52
C GLY A 104 12.27 -5.03 12.66
N SER A 105 11.61 -4.75 11.53
CA SER A 105 10.61 -3.69 11.41
C SER A 105 9.17 -4.18 11.67
N ALA A 106 8.23 -3.22 11.77
CA ALA A 106 6.80 -3.49 11.93
C ALA A 106 6.18 -4.32 10.76
N VAL A 107 6.85 -4.35 9.62
CA VAL A 107 6.36 -4.99 8.40
C VAL A 107 7.16 -6.23 7.97
N LYS A 108 8.24 -6.58 8.69
CA LYS A 108 9.07 -7.74 8.37
C LYS A 108 8.22 -9.02 8.29
N GLY A 109 8.30 -9.73 7.16
CA GLY A 109 7.58 -10.98 6.92
C GLY A 109 6.08 -10.83 6.63
N LYS A 110 5.52 -9.60 6.64
CA LYS A 110 4.10 -9.38 6.36
C LYS A 110 3.79 -9.64 4.89
N PRO A 111 2.73 -10.40 4.58
CA PRO A 111 2.18 -10.49 3.23
C PRO A 111 1.79 -9.09 2.74
N VAL A 112 2.22 -8.74 1.54
CA VAL A 112 1.89 -7.47 0.91
C VAL A 112 1.60 -7.65 -0.56
N THR A 113 0.58 -6.94 -1.05
CA THR A 113 0.29 -6.88 -2.48
C THR A 113 0.13 -5.42 -2.93
N ILE A 114 0.28 -5.16 -4.23
CA ILE A 114 0.33 -3.82 -4.81
C ILE A 114 -0.72 -3.71 -5.90
N SER A 115 -1.47 -2.61 -5.90
CA SER A 115 -2.22 -2.18 -7.08
C SER A 115 -1.93 -0.72 -7.37
N GLY A 116 -2.07 -0.32 -8.63
CA GLY A 116 -1.82 1.05 -8.99
C GLY A 116 -2.77 1.56 -10.07
N VAL A 117 -3.18 2.82 -9.94
CA VAL A 117 -3.93 3.54 -10.96
C VAL A 117 -3.14 4.78 -11.35
N ALA A 118 -2.85 4.89 -12.64
CA ALA A 118 -2.16 6.05 -13.21
C ALA A 118 -2.61 6.26 -14.65
N GLY A 119 -2.05 7.25 -15.33
CA GLY A 119 -2.30 7.50 -16.74
C GLY A 119 -1.99 6.29 -17.62
N ARG A 120 -1.38 6.51 -18.78
CA ARG A 120 -1.13 5.45 -19.78
C ARG A 120 -0.29 4.28 -19.28
N SER A 121 0.56 4.49 -18.29
CA SER A 121 1.45 3.44 -17.75
C SER A 121 0.72 2.41 -16.89
N GLY A 122 -0.53 2.66 -16.46
CA GLY A 122 -1.19 1.81 -15.46
C GLY A 122 -0.35 1.63 -14.20
N ALA A 123 0.42 2.66 -13.83
CA ALA A 123 1.33 2.65 -12.68
C ALA A 123 2.45 1.58 -12.75
N ALA A 124 2.88 1.17 -13.96
CA ALA A 124 3.87 0.11 -14.12
C ALA A 124 5.22 0.43 -13.48
N GLY A 125 5.70 1.68 -13.60
CA GLY A 125 6.97 2.11 -13.02
C GLY A 125 6.94 2.06 -11.49
N VAL A 126 5.93 2.67 -10.87
CA VAL A 126 5.81 2.66 -9.40
C VAL A 126 5.62 1.24 -8.85
N ARG A 127 4.84 0.39 -9.50
CA ARG A 127 4.64 -1.00 -9.07
C ARG A 127 5.96 -1.79 -9.10
N LYS A 128 6.78 -1.61 -10.13
CA LYS A 128 8.13 -2.18 -10.21
C LYS A 128 9.03 -1.70 -9.08
N HIS A 129 9.04 -0.37 -8.81
CA HIS A 129 9.89 0.20 -7.74
C HIS A 129 9.40 -0.21 -6.35
N LEU A 130 8.08 -0.27 -6.13
CA LEU A 130 7.51 -0.77 -4.88
C LEU A 130 7.86 -2.23 -4.64
N SER A 131 7.74 -3.11 -5.65
CA SER A 131 8.10 -4.52 -5.50
C SER A 131 9.53 -4.68 -4.99
N ALA A 132 10.49 -4.01 -5.64
CA ALA A 132 11.90 -4.07 -5.21
C ALA A 132 12.11 -3.49 -3.80
N LEU A 133 11.45 -2.39 -3.45
CA LEU A 133 11.56 -1.78 -2.12
C LEU A 133 10.98 -2.70 -1.04
N LEU A 134 9.80 -3.29 -1.26
CA LEU A 134 9.13 -4.16 -0.28
C LEU A 134 9.91 -5.45 -0.02
N GLU A 135 10.59 -6.00 -1.04
CA GLU A 135 11.51 -7.13 -0.88
C GLU A 135 12.71 -6.75 0.01
N VAL A 136 13.33 -5.57 -0.21
CA VAL A 136 14.41 -5.05 0.64
C VAL A 136 13.93 -4.83 2.08
N MET A 137 12.67 -4.44 2.28
CA MET A 137 12.04 -4.32 3.59
C MET A 137 11.69 -5.69 4.22
N SER A 138 12.05 -6.79 3.57
CA SER A 138 11.78 -8.17 4.01
C SER A 138 10.28 -8.48 4.15
N MET A 139 9.44 -7.86 3.35
CA MET A 139 8.03 -8.20 3.25
C MET A 139 7.82 -9.39 2.29
N LYS A 140 6.74 -10.13 2.48
CA LYS A 140 6.37 -11.24 1.60
C LYS A 140 5.48 -10.73 0.48
N LEU A 141 6.08 -10.44 -0.69
CA LEU A 141 5.35 -9.93 -1.85
C LEU A 141 4.43 -11.01 -2.44
N ILE A 142 3.14 -10.71 -2.57
CA ILE A 142 2.10 -11.57 -3.12
C ILE A 142 1.68 -11.03 -4.48
N GLY A 143 1.60 -11.89 -5.50
CA GLY A 143 1.19 -11.49 -6.85
C GLY A 143 2.24 -10.66 -7.61
N GLY A 144 3.52 -10.71 -7.20
CA GLY A 144 4.62 -10.00 -7.87
C GLY A 144 4.39 -8.48 -7.93
N GLN A 145 4.38 -7.88 -9.12
CA GLN A 145 4.11 -6.44 -9.27
C GLN A 145 2.62 -6.07 -9.16
N GLY A 146 1.75 -7.05 -8.91
CA GLY A 146 0.31 -6.84 -8.73
C GLY A 146 -0.39 -6.25 -9.96
N SER A 147 -1.55 -5.60 -9.75
CA SER A 147 -2.42 -5.13 -10.82
C SER A 147 -2.25 -3.64 -11.10
N GLY A 148 -2.36 -3.25 -12.38
CA GLY A 148 -2.30 -1.86 -12.81
C GLY A 148 -3.51 -1.47 -13.65
N VAL A 149 -4.04 -0.28 -13.42
CA VAL A 149 -5.17 0.28 -14.16
C VAL A 149 -4.75 1.57 -14.85
N SER A 150 -4.89 1.59 -16.17
CA SER A 150 -4.66 2.80 -16.97
C SER A 150 -5.90 3.67 -16.99
N LEU A 151 -5.72 4.98 -16.87
CA LEU A 151 -6.77 5.97 -16.99
C LEU A 151 -6.87 6.50 -18.42
N ASP A 152 -8.07 6.60 -18.93
CA ASP A 152 -8.39 7.28 -20.17
C ASP A 152 -8.76 8.76 -19.95
N ALA A 153 -9.09 9.46 -21.05
CA ALA A 153 -9.48 10.86 -20.99
C ALA A 153 -10.79 11.09 -20.22
N ASP A 154 -11.73 10.17 -20.33
CA ASP A 154 -13.05 10.27 -19.70
C ASP A 154 -12.94 10.14 -18.18
N ALA A 155 -12.07 9.24 -17.68
CA ALA A 155 -11.77 9.11 -16.27
C ALA A 155 -11.17 10.41 -15.70
N PHE A 156 -10.26 11.07 -16.45
CA PHE A 156 -9.69 12.35 -16.00
C PHE A 156 -10.73 13.49 -15.97
N GLN A 157 -11.68 13.51 -16.90
CA GLN A 157 -12.74 14.52 -16.94
C GLN A 157 -13.79 14.31 -15.86
N SER A 158 -14.26 13.07 -15.70
CA SER A 158 -15.32 12.73 -14.74
C SER A 158 -14.80 12.63 -13.29
N GLY A 159 -13.52 12.31 -13.11
CA GLY A 159 -12.94 11.97 -11.81
C GLY A 159 -13.41 10.61 -11.26
N VAL A 160 -14.05 9.79 -12.09
CA VAL A 160 -14.59 8.47 -11.73
C VAL A 160 -13.69 7.38 -12.32
N LEU A 161 -13.36 6.38 -11.49
CA LEU A 161 -12.64 5.19 -11.93
C LEU A 161 -13.64 4.19 -12.53
N ASP A 162 -13.49 3.91 -13.80
CA ASP A 162 -14.11 2.76 -14.44
C ASP A 162 -13.11 1.62 -14.61
N LEU A 163 -13.58 0.39 -14.47
CA LEU A 163 -12.74 -0.80 -14.54
C LEU A 163 -13.29 -1.71 -15.65
N SER A 164 -12.42 -2.03 -16.61
CA SER A 164 -12.72 -3.05 -17.61
C SER A 164 -12.92 -4.42 -16.95
N GLU A 165 -13.55 -5.34 -17.67
CA GLU A 165 -13.68 -6.74 -17.22
C GLU A 165 -12.33 -7.39 -16.92
N GLU A 166 -11.30 -7.10 -17.74
CA GLU A 166 -9.95 -7.57 -17.52
C GLU A 166 -9.35 -7.03 -16.22
N ASN A 167 -9.50 -5.72 -15.95
CA ASN A 167 -9.04 -5.13 -14.68
C ASN A 167 -9.77 -5.73 -13.48
N LEU A 168 -11.08 -5.93 -13.58
CA LEU A 168 -11.87 -6.56 -12.52
C LEU A 168 -11.40 -7.99 -12.25
N ALA A 169 -11.19 -8.79 -13.28
CA ALA A 169 -10.70 -10.16 -13.14
C ALA A 169 -9.30 -10.22 -12.50
N ALA A 170 -8.37 -9.35 -12.94
CA ALA A 170 -7.03 -9.27 -12.38
C ALA A 170 -7.04 -8.89 -10.88
N ILE A 171 -7.87 -7.92 -10.50
CA ILE A 171 -7.98 -7.49 -9.10
C ILE A 171 -8.69 -8.55 -8.24
N GLN A 172 -9.68 -9.28 -8.79
CA GLN A 172 -10.33 -10.40 -8.09
C GLN A 172 -9.34 -11.54 -7.83
N ALA A 173 -8.51 -11.89 -8.82
CA ALA A 173 -7.46 -12.90 -8.63
C ALA A 173 -6.47 -12.47 -7.55
N GLN A 174 -6.02 -11.21 -7.58
CA GLN A 174 -5.14 -10.64 -6.57
C GLN A 174 -5.78 -10.63 -5.16
N ALA A 175 -7.09 -10.39 -5.08
CA ALA A 175 -7.83 -10.48 -3.81
C ALA A 175 -7.86 -11.89 -3.27
N GLN A 176 -7.96 -12.90 -4.12
CA GLN A 176 -7.89 -14.30 -3.71
C GLN A 176 -6.49 -14.66 -3.22
N GLU A 177 -5.44 -14.25 -3.94
CA GLU A 177 -4.04 -14.52 -3.58
C GLU A 177 -3.67 -13.96 -2.19
N ILE A 178 -4.09 -12.71 -1.88
CA ILE A 178 -3.81 -12.15 -0.55
C ILE A 178 -4.60 -12.86 0.55
N LEU A 179 -5.85 -13.28 0.29
CA LEU A 179 -6.65 -14.05 1.25
C LEU A 179 -6.04 -15.40 1.58
N GLU A 180 -5.41 -16.06 0.62
CA GLU A 180 -4.71 -17.33 0.80
C GLU A 180 -3.38 -17.19 1.54
N ALA A 181 -2.78 -16.00 1.49
CA ALA A 181 -1.47 -15.72 2.07
C ALA A 181 -1.51 -15.30 3.55
N ILE A 182 -2.69 -14.92 4.11
CA ILE A 182 -2.86 -14.38 5.46
C ILE A 182 -3.45 -15.36 6.48
#